data_4415d99e3a55bd0b1b7a2c6d9b373c76
#
_entry.id   4415d99e3a55bd0b1b7a2c6d9b373c76
#
_cell.length_a   1.000
_cell.length_b   1.000
_cell.length_c   1.000
_cell.angle_alpha   90.00
_cell.angle_beta   90.00
_cell.angle_gamma   90.00
#
_symmetry.space_group_name_H-M   'P 1'
#
loop_
_entity.id
_entity.type
_entity.pdbx_description
1 polymer ?
#
loop_
_entity_poly.entity_id
_entity_poly.type
_entity_poly.pdbx_seq_one_letter_code
_entity_poly.pdbx_strand_id
1 'polypeptide(L)'
;MEPITVEVWDATGSKRVRVEVPADAAVNRLMAVLVDRLSLPRNSPDGQLLSYKFHHRASGRQLLEDEKLDRAGVKDGDILRLQPEITAG
;
A
#
# COMPACT_ATOMS: atom_id res chain seq x y z
N MET A 1 16.70 -3.07 -12.66
CA MET A 1 16.51 -3.55 -11.28
C MET A 1 15.65 -4.78 -11.28
N GLU A 2 16.02 -5.73 -10.44
CA GLU A 2 15.21 -6.95 -10.32
C GLU A 2 13.89 -6.63 -9.60
N PRO A 3 12.78 -7.22 -10.04
CA PRO A 3 11.53 -7.04 -9.34
C PRO A 3 11.57 -7.67 -7.95
N ILE A 4 10.77 -7.14 -7.06
CA ILE A 4 10.60 -7.69 -5.72
C ILE A 4 9.16 -8.16 -5.56
N THR A 5 8.98 -9.13 -4.68
CA THR A 5 7.66 -9.61 -4.30
C THR A 5 7.33 -9.06 -2.93
N VAL A 6 6.20 -8.39 -2.82
CA VAL A 6 5.71 -7.90 -1.52
C VAL A 6 4.35 -8.49 -1.24
N GLU A 7 4.08 -8.70 0.04
CA GLU A 7 2.76 -9.13 0.49
C GLU A 7 2.01 -7.91 1.00
N VAL A 8 0.80 -7.71 0.50
CA VAL A 8 -0.01 -6.57 0.88
C VAL A 8 -1.24 -7.06 1.62
N TRP A 9 -1.47 -6.49 2.79
CA TRP A 9 -2.61 -6.81 3.64
C TRP A 9 -3.57 -5.63 3.66
N ASP A 10 -4.87 -5.91 3.77
CA ASP A 10 -5.83 -4.85 4.04
C ASP A 10 -5.75 -4.43 5.52
N ALA A 11 -6.56 -3.43 5.91
CA ALA A 11 -6.50 -2.89 7.26
C ALA A 11 -6.81 -3.93 8.35
N THR A 12 -7.64 -4.92 8.03
CA THR A 12 -8.02 -5.98 8.98
C THR A 12 -7.06 -7.16 8.96
N GLY A 13 -6.24 -7.26 7.91
CA GLY A 13 -5.38 -8.41 7.71
C GLY A 13 -6.10 -9.64 7.15
N SER A 14 -7.39 -9.52 6.84
CA SER A 14 -8.16 -10.66 6.30
C SER A 14 -7.92 -10.87 4.82
N LYS A 15 -7.63 -9.82 4.08
CA LYS A 15 -7.28 -9.92 2.66
C LYS A 15 -5.78 -9.73 2.52
N ARG A 16 -5.15 -10.70 1.87
CA ARG A 16 -3.70 -10.67 1.64
C ARG A 16 -3.42 -11.06 0.21
N VAL A 17 -2.52 -10.33 -0.44
CA VAL A 17 -2.14 -10.62 -1.81
C VAL A 17 -0.65 -10.44 -1.95
N ARG A 18 -0.03 -11.32 -2.75
CA ARG A 18 1.37 -11.18 -3.14
C ARG A 18 1.42 -10.56 -4.51
N VAL A 19 2.25 -9.53 -4.66
CA VAL A 19 2.42 -8.87 -5.95
C VAL A 19 3.91 -8.76 -6.24
N GLU A 20 4.25 -8.97 -7.49
CA GLU A 20 5.59 -8.73 -7.99
C GLU A 20 5.62 -7.34 -8.61
N VAL A 21 6.54 -6.51 -8.15
CA VAL A 21 6.63 -5.12 -8.59
C VAL A 21 8.08 -4.75 -8.83
N PRO A 22 8.34 -3.78 -9.72
CA PRO A 22 9.70 -3.24 -9.83
C PRO A 22 10.15 -2.65 -8.50
N ALA A 23 11.41 -2.87 -8.16
CA ALA A 23 11.95 -2.37 -6.89
C ALA A 23 11.85 -0.85 -6.78
N ASP A 24 11.86 -0.15 -7.90
CA ASP A 24 11.76 1.31 -7.97
C ASP A 24 10.35 1.82 -8.23
N ALA A 25 9.33 0.97 -8.06
CA ALA A 25 7.95 1.37 -8.28
C ALA A 25 7.55 2.49 -7.30
N ALA A 26 6.75 3.43 -7.80
CA ALA A 26 6.23 4.51 -6.97
C ALA A 26 5.14 3.98 -6.04
N VAL A 27 5.16 4.42 -4.79
CA VAL A 27 4.20 3.99 -3.77
C VAL A 27 2.78 4.27 -4.20
N ASN A 28 2.51 5.47 -4.74
CA ASN A 28 1.16 5.85 -5.14
C ASN A 28 0.62 4.99 -6.28
N ARG A 29 1.48 4.55 -7.20
CA ARG A 29 1.07 3.67 -8.30
C ARG A 29 0.70 2.28 -7.79
N LEU A 30 1.53 1.73 -6.92
CA LEU A 30 1.25 0.44 -6.32
C LEU A 30 -0.04 0.47 -5.52
N MET A 31 -0.28 1.55 -4.79
CA MET A 31 -1.49 1.72 -4.01
C MET A 31 -2.74 1.70 -4.88
N ALA A 32 -2.72 2.44 -6.00
CA ALA A 32 -3.87 2.48 -6.91
C ALA A 32 -4.21 1.10 -7.47
N VAL A 33 -3.19 0.33 -7.85
CA VAL A 33 -3.37 -1.02 -8.36
C VAL A 33 -3.95 -1.93 -7.28
N LEU A 34 -3.47 -1.81 -6.05
CA LEU A 34 -3.89 -2.69 -4.96
C LEU A 34 -5.28 -2.36 -4.43
N VAL A 35 -5.64 -1.10 -4.38
CA VAL A 35 -7.01 -0.71 -4.01
C VAL A 35 -8.00 -1.33 -4.98
N ASP A 36 -7.66 -1.34 -6.27
CA ASP A 36 -8.49 -1.97 -7.29
C ASP A 36 -8.50 -3.50 -7.16
N ARG A 37 -7.34 -4.11 -7.00
CA ARG A 37 -7.21 -5.57 -6.91
C ARG A 37 -7.90 -6.16 -5.70
N LEU A 38 -7.82 -5.48 -4.56
CA LEU A 38 -8.44 -5.93 -3.32
C LEU A 38 -9.90 -5.50 -3.22
N SER A 39 -10.41 -4.80 -4.23
CA SER A 39 -11.77 -4.28 -4.25
C SER A 39 -12.08 -3.46 -3.00
N LEU A 40 -11.14 -2.64 -2.59
CA LEU A 40 -11.30 -1.80 -1.42
C LEU A 40 -12.21 -0.62 -1.74
N PRO A 41 -12.99 -0.14 -0.76
CA PRO A 41 -13.85 1.01 -1.00
C PRO A 41 -13.02 2.26 -1.28
N ARG A 42 -13.47 3.04 -2.25
CA ARG A 42 -12.83 4.32 -2.59
C ARG A 42 -13.45 5.49 -1.87
N ASN A 43 -14.66 5.31 -1.38
CA ASN A 43 -15.41 6.32 -0.64
C ASN A 43 -15.86 5.76 0.70
N SER A 44 -15.92 6.62 1.70
CA SER A 44 -16.49 6.27 2.98
C SER A 44 -18.01 6.21 2.87
N PRO A 45 -18.72 5.63 3.86
CA PRO A 45 -20.19 5.57 3.83
C PRO A 45 -20.87 6.93 3.73
N ASP A 46 -20.21 8.00 4.14
CA ASP A 46 -20.73 9.37 4.06
C ASP A 46 -20.39 10.07 2.74
N GLY A 47 -19.79 9.34 1.80
CA GLY A 47 -19.47 9.84 0.47
C GLY A 47 -18.14 10.55 0.34
N GLN A 48 -17.33 10.59 1.38
CA GLN A 48 -16.00 11.23 1.31
C GLN A 48 -15.00 10.26 0.68
N LEU A 49 -14.01 10.82 -0.03
CA LEU A 49 -12.95 10.02 -0.61
C LEU A 49 -12.05 9.47 0.49
N LEU A 50 -11.79 8.16 0.38
CA LEU A 50 -10.85 7.50 1.29
C LEU A 50 -9.44 7.57 0.69
N SER A 51 -8.50 8.03 1.48
CA SER A 51 -7.08 7.91 1.16
C SER A 51 -6.53 6.68 1.85
N TYR A 52 -5.64 5.98 1.16
CA TYR A 52 -4.98 4.82 1.75
C TYR A 52 -3.50 5.12 1.92
N LYS A 53 -2.91 4.57 2.97
CA LYS A 53 -1.49 4.67 3.23
C LYS A 53 -0.93 3.26 3.44
N PHE A 54 0.32 3.06 3.03
CA PHE A 54 1.02 1.82 3.33
C PHE A 54 1.76 1.95 4.64
N HIS A 55 1.60 0.97 5.48
CA HIS A 55 2.40 0.81 6.68
C HIS A 55 3.42 -0.30 6.43
N HIS A 56 4.70 0.03 6.51
CA HIS A 56 5.77 -0.93 6.29
C HIS A 56 6.08 -1.64 7.60
N ARG A 57 5.76 -2.94 7.68
CA ARG A 57 5.87 -3.68 8.93
C ARG A 57 7.29 -3.78 9.45
N ALA A 58 8.26 -3.99 8.56
CA ALA A 58 9.63 -4.20 8.97
C ALA A 58 10.23 -2.97 9.66
N SER A 59 9.90 -1.77 9.20
CA SER A 59 10.42 -0.53 9.77
C SER A 59 9.46 0.12 10.76
N GLY A 60 8.21 -0.29 10.77
CA GLY A 60 7.18 0.36 11.57
C GLY A 60 6.81 1.75 11.08
N ARG A 61 7.14 2.07 9.83
CA ARG A 61 7.01 3.41 9.28
C ARG A 61 5.92 3.45 8.21
N GLN A 62 5.20 4.58 8.14
CA GLN A 62 4.26 4.83 7.07
C GLN A 62 5.01 5.32 5.83
N LEU A 63 4.70 4.72 4.67
CA LEU A 63 5.33 5.12 3.41
C LEU A 63 4.65 6.36 2.85
N LEU A 64 5.44 7.23 2.25
CA LEU A 64 4.94 8.43 1.61
C LEU A 64 4.56 8.15 0.16
N GLU A 65 3.52 8.82 -0.33
CA GLU A 65 2.98 8.59 -1.67
C GLU A 65 3.98 8.88 -2.78
N ASP A 66 4.86 9.84 -2.58
CA ASP A 66 5.84 10.25 -3.56
C ASP A 66 7.17 9.47 -3.45
N GLU A 67 7.26 8.53 -2.52
CA GLU A 67 8.45 7.70 -2.40
C GLU A 67 8.43 6.54 -3.40
N LYS A 68 9.60 6.04 -3.71
CA LYS A 68 9.77 4.78 -4.42
C LYS A 68 10.05 3.69 -3.39
N LEU A 69 9.66 2.45 -3.71
CA LEU A 69 9.79 1.34 -2.77
C LEU A 69 11.22 1.13 -2.30
N ASP A 70 12.17 1.16 -3.23
CA ASP A 70 13.58 0.96 -2.90
C ASP A 70 14.11 2.06 -1.98
N ARG A 71 13.66 3.29 -2.18
CA ARG A 71 14.06 4.43 -1.35
C ARG A 71 13.41 4.39 0.02
N ALA A 72 12.24 3.79 0.12
CA ALA A 72 11.53 3.62 1.38
C ALA A 72 12.07 2.46 2.22
N GLY A 73 13.00 1.69 1.68
CA GLY A 73 13.58 0.55 2.37
C GLY A 73 12.78 -0.74 2.23
N VAL A 74 11.86 -0.80 1.29
CA VAL A 74 11.07 -2.01 1.04
C VAL A 74 11.91 -3.02 0.28
N LYS A 75 11.94 -4.24 0.77
CA LYS A 75 12.73 -5.33 0.21
C LYS A 75 11.83 -6.49 -0.19
N ASP A 76 12.41 -7.41 -0.97
CA ASP A 76 11.72 -8.63 -1.36
C ASP A 76 11.23 -9.39 -0.13
N GLY A 77 9.99 -9.80 -0.15
CA GLY A 77 9.36 -10.52 0.95
C GLY A 77 8.76 -9.64 2.04
N ASP A 78 8.88 -8.33 1.92
CA ASP A 78 8.34 -7.42 2.93
C ASP A 78 6.82 -7.37 2.91
N ILE A 79 6.24 -6.99 4.03
CA ILE A 79 4.80 -6.88 4.21
C ILE A 79 4.42 -5.41 4.28
N LEU A 80 3.46 -5.02 3.46
CA LEU A 80 2.87 -3.69 3.46
C LEU A 80 1.41 -3.81 3.84
N ARG A 81 0.97 -2.98 4.76
CA ARG A 81 -0.41 -2.95 5.20
C ARG A 81 -1.10 -1.70 4.71
N LEU A 82 -2.24 -1.86 4.04
CA LEU A 82 -3.04 -0.73 3.59
C LEU A 82 -3.95 -0.28 4.72
N GLN A 83 -3.86 0.98 5.07
CA GLN A 83 -4.73 1.56 6.09
C GLN A 83 -5.50 2.74 5.49
N PRO A 84 -6.82 2.77 5.63
CA PRO A 84 -7.58 3.93 5.18
C PRO A 84 -7.33 5.08 6.14
N GLU A 85 -7.21 6.27 5.56
CA GLU A 85 -7.08 7.50 6.31
C GLU A 85 -8.27 8.38 5.96
N ILE A 86 -9.09 8.67 6.96
CA ILE A 86 -10.23 9.54 6.76
C ILE A 86 -9.77 10.96 7.02
N THR A 87 -9.80 11.78 5.96
CA THR A 87 -9.48 13.18 6.11
C THR A 87 -10.76 13.91 6.50
N ALA A 88 -10.81 14.38 7.72
CA ALA A 88 -11.89 15.27 8.16
C ALA A 88 -11.65 16.61 7.47
N GLY A 89 -12.40 16.82 6.41
CA GLY A 89 -12.26 18.03 5.59
C GLY A 89 -13.07 19.16 6.09
#